data_9d85e52308b1de990bf71074e151ca92
#
_entry.id   9d85e52308b1de990bf71074e151ca92
#
_cell.length_a   1.000
_cell.length_b   1.000
_cell.length_c   1.000
_cell.angle_alpha   90.00
_cell.angle_beta   90.00
_cell.angle_gamma   90.00
#
_symmetry.space_group_name_H-M   'P 1'
#
loop_
_entity.id
_entity.type
_entity.pdbx_description
1 polymer ?
#
loop_
_entity_poly.entity_id
_entity_poly.type
_entity_poly.pdbx_seq_one_letter_code
_entity_poly.pdbx_strand_id
1 'polypeptide(L)'
;MINPVIMCGGAGTRLWPLSRDHRPKPLLPLLGGTSTLSATIDRVADPALFAAPLIVANRDHRYMIAEAMAAAGCEGQLLLEPAPCDTTAAIGGAVEWIAARDPEAVMLVLAADHLIRDVDGFRRTVREAYPAALDGAIVTFGVRPTHPSTSYGYIRRGPALPGGHGLYRVEAFVEKPDIETARRHLSAGNLWNSGNFMMRASVAREELSEGAADILEVVRRAIAAARFMDNGAALLADGFRGARRISFDHAVMERTARAAVIDAGFDWSDLGTWGAVWEAADKDEHQNATQGRVTLVSASGNYVSSDGTAI
;
A
#
# COMPACT_ATOMS: atom_id res chain seq x y z
N MET A 1 -1.65 -14.13 -14.69
CA MET A 1 -1.86 -12.66 -14.65
C MET A 1 -2.02 -12.26 -13.19
N ILE A 2 -1.43 -11.14 -12.77
CA ILE A 2 -1.47 -10.67 -11.39
C ILE A 2 -2.69 -9.76 -11.20
N ASN A 3 -3.39 -9.90 -10.08
CA ASN A 3 -4.57 -9.10 -9.74
C ASN A 3 -4.18 -7.97 -8.77
N PRO A 4 -4.02 -6.72 -9.22
CA PRO A 4 -3.71 -5.62 -8.33
C PRO A 4 -4.89 -5.31 -7.40
N VAL A 5 -4.60 -5.14 -6.12
CA VAL A 5 -5.54 -4.66 -5.10
C VAL A 5 -4.97 -3.37 -4.53
N ILE A 6 -5.59 -2.25 -4.87
CA ILE A 6 -5.12 -0.93 -4.44
C ILE A 6 -5.91 -0.51 -3.19
N MET A 7 -5.20 -0.45 -2.07
CA MET A 7 -5.77 -0.08 -0.77
C MET A 7 -5.81 1.45 -0.66
N CYS A 8 -6.98 2.04 -0.86
CA CYS A 8 -7.20 3.48 -0.78
C CYS A 8 -7.90 3.85 0.55
N GLY A 9 -7.32 3.39 1.66
CA GLY A 9 -7.78 3.64 3.02
C GLY A 9 -6.94 4.69 3.74
N GLY A 10 -7.49 5.26 4.81
CA GLY A 10 -6.81 6.23 5.67
C GLY A 10 -6.87 7.68 5.16
N ALA A 11 -7.16 8.62 6.07
CA ALA A 11 -7.23 10.05 5.74
C ALA A 11 -5.85 10.72 5.61
N GLY A 12 -4.78 10.08 6.15
CA GLY A 12 -3.43 10.64 6.12
C GLY A 12 -3.28 11.96 6.87
N THR A 13 -3.99 12.12 7.98
CA THR A 13 -4.13 13.38 8.76
C THR A 13 -2.82 14.02 9.21
N ARG A 14 -1.72 13.26 9.23
CA ARG A 14 -0.36 13.76 9.54
C ARG A 14 0.17 14.80 8.53
N LEU A 15 -0.42 14.89 7.34
CA LEU A 15 -0.13 15.91 6.33
C LEU A 15 -1.12 17.09 6.35
N TRP A 16 -1.79 17.32 7.50
CA TRP A 16 -2.57 18.53 7.68
C TRP A 16 -1.69 19.76 7.40
N PRO A 17 -2.17 20.83 6.75
CA PRO A 17 -3.55 21.11 6.38
C PRO A 17 -3.96 20.58 4.98
N LEU A 18 -3.09 19.91 4.22
CA LEU A 18 -3.46 19.43 2.89
C LEU A 18 -4.38 18.20 2.96
N SER A 19 -4.03 17.21 3.80
CA SER A 19 -4.87 16.03 4.00
C SER A 19 -5.95 16.28 5.06
N ARG A 20 -7.15 15.84 4.76
CA ARG A 20 -8.35 15.95 5.62
C ARG A 20 -9.28 14.77 5.33
N ASP A 21 -10.25 14.50 6.20
CA ASP A 21 -11.21 13.41 6.01
C ASP A 21 -11.91 13.43 4.64
N HIS A 22 -12.29 14.62 4.17
CA HIS A 22 -12.92 14.82 2.85
C HIS A 22 -11.92 15.00 1.70
N ARG A 23 -10.61 15.02 1.97
CA ARG A 23 -9.53 15.13 1.00
C ARG A 23 -8.36 14.23 1.43
N PRO A 24 -8.51 12.91 1.28
CA PRO A 24 -7.54 11.94 1.81
C PRO A 24 -6.22 11.99 1.03
N LYS A 25 -5.14 11.63 1.71
CA LYS A 25 -3.77 11.66 1.20
C LYS A 25 -3.59 11.03 -0.20
N PRO A 26 -4.17 9.86 -0.53
CA PRO A 26 -3.97 9.24 -1.85
C PRO A 26 -4.44 10.08 -3.04
N LEU A 27 -5.31 11.06 -2.79
CA LEU A 27 -5.86 11.96 -3.82
C LEU A 27 -5.14 13.31 -3.90
N LEU A 28 -4.06 13.51 -3.12
CA LEU A 28 -3.31 14.76 -3.08
C LEU A 28 -2.10 14.71 -4.03
N PRO A 29 -1.86 15.77 -4.83
CA PRO A 29 -0.64 15.92 -5.62
C PRO A 29 0.51 16.46 -4.75
N LEU A 30 1.00 15.65 -3.80
CA LEU A 30 1.96 16.08 -2.76
C LEU A 30 3.31 16.58 -3.30
N LEU A 31 3.73 16.04 -4.45
CA LEU A 31 5.02 16.39 -5.08
C LEU A 31 4.82 17.10 -6.43
N GLY A 32 3.65 17.71 -6.63
CA GLY A 32 3.25 18.27 -7.91
C GLY A 32 2.78 17.21 -8.91
N GLY A 33 2.04 17.62 -9.93
CA GLY A 33 1.53 16.71 -10.95
C GLY A 33 0.35 15.85 -10.50
N THR A 34 0.52 14.51 -10.56
CA THR A 34 -0.55 13.55 -10.28
C THR A 34 -0.62 13.13 -8.81
N SER A 35 -1.79 12.63 -8.38
CA SER A 35 -1.95 12.05 -7.05
C SER A 35 -1.22 10.70 -6.94
N THR A 36 -0.92 10.25 -5.71
CA THR A 36 -0.29 8.94 -5.50
C THR A 36 -1.22 7.79 -5.90
N LEU A 37 -2.54 7.95 -5.81
CA LEU A 37 -3.51 7.00 -6.33
C LEU A 37 -3.39 6.87 -7.86
N SER A 38 -3.39 7.99 -8.60
CA SER A 38 -3.22 7.96 -10.06
C SER A 38 -1.89 7.31 -10.45
N ALA A 39 -0.78 7.68 -9.78
CA ALA A 39 0.53 7.05 -10.02
C ALA A 39 0.52 5.53 -9.71
N THR A 40 -0.27 5.09 -8.73
CA THR A 40 -0.39 3.65 -8.40
C THR A 40 -1.22 2.91 -9.46
N ILE A 41 -2.28 3.52 -9.98
CA ILE A 41 -3.06 2.98 -11.11
C ILE A 41 -2.18 2.84 -12.35
N ASP A 42 -1.43 3.89 -12.71
CA ASP A 42 -0.54 3.89 -13.89
C ASP A 42 0.56 2.83 -13.76
N ARG A 43 1.07 2.60 -12.56
CA ARG A 43 2.10 1.60 -12.26
C ARG A 43 1.64 0.19 -12.58
N VAL A 44 0.36 -0.12 -12.42
CA VAL A 44 -0.25 -1.43 -12.69
C VAL A 44 -1.06 -1.45 -13.99
N ALA A 45 -0.90 -0.48 -14.88
CA ALA A 45 -1.63 -0.39 -16.14
C ALA A 45 -1.10 -1.29 -17.27
N ASP A 46 0.01 -2.06 -17.05
CA ASP A 46 0.57 -2.99 -18.04
C ASP A 46 -0.29 -4.26 -18.18
N PRO A 47 -1.09 -4.40 -19.26
CA PRO A 47 -2.00 -5.53 -19.42
C PRO A 47 -1.28 -6.86 -19.71
N ALA A 48 0.03 -6.84 -20.01
CA ALA A 48 0.82 -8.07 -20.15
C ALA A 48 1.20 -8.68 -18.79
N LEU A 49 1.12 -7.89 -17.71
CA LEU A 49 1.48 -8.32 -16.36
C LEU A 49 0.27 -8.34 -15.41
N PHE A 50 -0.60 -7.34 -15.51
CA PHE A 50 -1.67 -7.09 -14.56
C PHE A 50 -3.06 -7.23 -15.19
N ALA A 51 -3.99 -7.76 -14.41
CA ALA A 51 -5.42 -7.62 -14.65
C ALA A 51 -5.89 -6.21 -14.28
N ALA A 52 -7.13 -5.87 -14.61
CA ALA A 52 -7.77 -4.65 -14.15
C ALA A 52 -7.79 -4.61 -12.61
N PRO A 53 -7.41 -3.49 -11.97
CA PRO A 53 -7.25 -3.44 -10.52
C PRO A 53 -8.58 -3.47 -9.77
N LEU A 54 -8.56 -4.03 -8.56
CA LEU A 54 -9.60 -3.84 -7.55
C LEU A 54 -9.14 -2.73 -6.61
N ILE A 55 -9.89 -1.64 -6.51
CA ILE A 55 -9.62 -0.55 -5.57
C ILE A 55 -10.52 -0.73 -4.35
N VAL A 56 -9.93 -0.85 -3.16
CA VAL A 56 -10.65 -0.94 -1.89
C VAL A 56 -10.59 0.42 -1.20
N ALA A 57 -11.76 0.99 -0.88
CA ALA A 57 -11.83 2.36 -0.38
C ALA A 57 -13.02 2.63 0.54
N ASN A 58 -12.94 3.70 1.33
CA ASN A 58 -14.10 4.17 2.08
C ASN A 58 -15.18 4.71 1.11
N ARG A 59 -16.44 4.36 1.37
CA ARG A 59 -17.61 4.80 0.59
C ARG A 59 -17.71 6.32 0.43
N ASP A 60 -17.22 7.07 1.41
CA ASP A 60 -17.33 8.54 1.40
C ASP A 60 -16.40 9.18 0.34
N HIS A 61 -15.37 8.45 -0.10
CA HIS A 61 -14.43 8.90 -1.13
C HIS A 61 -14.76 8.39 -2.54
N ARG A 62 -15.86 7.63 -2.72
CA ARG A 62 -16.19 6.91 -3.96
C ARG A 62 -16.17 7.75 -5.22
N TYR A 63 -16.68 8.98 -5.15
CA TYR A 63 -16.77 9.86 -6.33
C TYR A 63 -15.40 10.37 -6.77
N MET A 64 -14.57 10.80 -5.82
CA MET A 64 -13.21 11.27 -6.11
C MET A 64 -12.32 10.14 -6.67
N ILE A 65 -12.50 8.91 -6.14
CA ILE A 65 -11.76 7.75 -6.63
C ILE A 65 -12.25 7.35 -8.01
N ALA A 66 -13.56 7.32 -8.26
CA ALA A 66 -14.12 7.04 -9.57
C ALA A 66 -13.65 8.08 -10.62
N GLU A 67 -13.56 9.36 -10.24
CA GLU A 67 -13.00 10.40 -11.10
C GLU A 67 -11.51 10.16 -11.41
N ALA A 68 -10.71 9.81 -10.40
CA ALA A 68 -9.30 9.47 -10.60
C ALA A 68 -9.11 8.24 -11.49
N MET A 69 -9.95 7.21 -11.33
CA MET A 69 -9.96 6.03 -12.20
C MET A 69 -10.30 6.41 -13.63
N ALA A 70 -11.35 7.21 -13.84
CA ALA A 70 -11.76 7.66 -15.16
C ALA A 70 -10.68 8.50 -15.85
N ALA A 71 -10.04 9.42 -15.11
CA ALA A 71 -8.94 10.24 -15.61
C ALA A 71 -7.71 9.41 -16.02
N ALA A 72 -7.47 8.28 -15.35
CA ALA A 72 -6.40 7.33 -15.67
C ALA A 72 -6.82 6.28 -16.74
N GLY A 73 -8.05 6.32 -17.28
CA GLY A 73 -8.56 5.29 -18.19
C GLY A 73 -8.63 3.88 -17.55
N CYS A 74 -8.79 3.81 -16.24
CA CYS A 74 -8.77 2.56 -15.48
C CYS A 74 -10.16 1.90 -15.48
N GLU A 75 -10.28 0.73 -16.08
CA GLU A 75 -11.50 -0.11 -16.09
C GLU A 75 -11.61 -1.04 -14.87
N GLY A 76 -10.94 -0.70 -13.78
CA GLY A 76 -10.92 -1.48 -12.52
C GLY A 76 -12.25 -1.51 -11.80
N GLN A 77 -12.32 -2.34 -10.77
CA GLN A 77 -13.49 -2.47 -9.89
C GLN A 77 -13.28 -1.67 -8.60
N LEU A 78 -14.37 -1.15 -8.04
CA LEU A 78 -14.35 -0.41 -6.78
C LEU A 78 -15.13 -1.18 -5.70
N LEU A 79 -14.44 -1.60 -4.64
CA LEU A 79 -15.02 -2.23 -3.45
C LEU A 79 -15.03 -1.21 -2.31
N LEU A 80 -16.23 -0.88 -1.83
CA LEU A 80 -16.43 0.19 -0.86
C LEU A 80 -16.66 -0.33 0.54
N GLU A 81 -15.86 0.14 1.48
CA GLU A 81 -16.05 -0.10 2.91
C GLU A 81 -17.02 0.93 3.49
N PRO A 82 -18.02 0.51 4.31
CA PRO A 82 -18.94 1.44 4.98
C PRO A 82 -18.28 2.24 6.10
N ALA A 83 -17.13 1.78 6.59
CA ALA A 83 -16.26 2.47 7.57
C ALA A 83 -14.86 1.86 7.54
N PRO A 84 -13.81 2.61 7.94
CA PRO A 84 -12.46 2.08 8.04
C PRO A 84 -12.35 1.07 9.18
N CYS A 85 -11.87 -0.16 8.87
CA CYS A 85 -11.68 -1.25 9.85
C CYS A 85 -10.25 -1.83 9.82
N ASP A 86 -9.26 -0.99 9.43
CA ASP A 86 -7.86 -1.35 9.28
C ASP A 86 -7.59 -2.34 8.13
N THR A 87 -6.30 -2.64 7.87
CA THR A 87 -5.88 -3.32 6.63
C THR A 87 -6.28 -4.79 6.58
N THR A 88 -6.42 -5.48 7.73
CA THR A 88 -6.87 -6.89 7.73
C THR A 88 -8.26 -7.06 7.16
N ALA A 89 -9.22 -6.24 7.57
CA ALA A 89 -10.59 -6.33 7.09
C ALA A 89 -10.69 -5.95 5.61
N ALA A 90 -9.97 -4.91 5.19
CA ALA A 90 -9.94 -4.44 3.82
C ALA A 90 -9.30 -5.48 2.87
N ILE A 91 -8.15 -6.05 3.24
CA ILE A 91 -7.50 -7.14 2.49
C ILE A 91 -8.40 -8.38 2.48
N GLY A 92 -9.03 -8.74 3.61
CA GLY A 92 -10.02 -9.81 3.68
C GLY A 92 -11.16 -9.63 2.69
N GLY A 93 -11.66 -8.39 2.53
CA GLY A 93 -12.64 -8.02 1.53
C GLY A 93 -12.18 -8.30 0.11
N ALA A 94 -10.97 -7.88 -0.23
CA ALA A 94 -10.38 -8.15 -1.53
C ALA A 94 -10.15 -9.65 -1.77
N VAL A 95 -9.68 -10.38 -0.75
CA VAL A 95 -9.46 -11.84 -0.79
C VAL A 95 -10.76 -12.56 -1.12
N GLU A 96 -11.84 -12.31 -0.37
CA GLU A 96 -13.13 -12.96 -0.60
C GLU A 96 -13.74 -12.56 -1.96
N TRP A 97 -13.53 -11.31 -2.39
CA TRP A 97 -14.00 -10.81 -3.69
C TRP A 97 -13.31 -11.51 -4.86
N ILE A 98 -11.99 -11.67 -4.81
CA ILE A 98 -11.19 -12.29 -5.88
C ILE A 98 -11.35 -13.81 -5.83
N ALA A 99 -11.25 -14.42 -4.66
CA ALA A 99 -11.34 -15.87 -4.50
C ALA A 99 -12.72 -16.46 -4.87
N ALA A 100 -13.78 -15.65 -4.86
CA ALA A 100 -15.09 -16.07 -5.37
C ALA A 100 -15.09 -16.36 -6.88
N ARG A 101 -14.13 -15.80 -7.63
CA ARG A 101 -13.95 -16.02 -9.08
C ARG A 101 -12.83 -17.01 -9.37
N ASP A 102 -11.70 -16.82 -8.72
CA ASP A 102 -10.52 -17.67 -8.85
C ASP A 102 -9.75 -17.69 -7.52
N PRO A 103 -9.86 -18.77 -6.73
CA PRO A 103 -9.14 -18.89 -5.46
C PRO A 103 -7.62 -18.97 -5.62
N GLU A 104 -7.13 -19.40 -6.79
CA GLU A 104 -5.70 -19.51 -7.09
C GLU A 104 -5.12 -18.22 -7.70
N ALA A 105 -5.94 -17.19 -7.90
CA ALA A 105 -5.48 -15.91 -8.41
C ALA A 105 -4.39 -15.31 -7.51
N VAL A 106 -3.28 -14.89 -8.11
CA VAL A 106 -2.25 -14.15 -7.40
C VAL A 106 -2.66 -12.69 -7.30
N MET A 107 -2.74 -12.21 -6.08
CA MET A 107 -3.05 -10.83 -5.72
C MET A 107 -1.77 -10.06 -5.45
N LEU A 108 -1.73 -8.78 -5.86
CA LEU A 108 -0.72 -7.80 -5.48
C LEU A 108 -1.40 -6.66 -4.72
N VAL A 109 -1.31 -6.68 -3.41
CA VAL A 109 -1.85 -5.65 -2.52
C VAL A 109 -0.89 -4.48 -2.46
N LEU A 110 -1.38 -3.29 -2.77
CA LEU A 110 -0.61 -2.05 -2.87
C LEU A 110 -1.29 -0.94 -2.07
N ALA A 111 -0.50 -0.15 -1.35
CA ALA A 111 -1.01 1.09 -0.77
C ALA A 111 -1.13 2.18 -1.86
N ALA A 112 -2.27 2.86 -1.90
CA ALA A 112 -2.55 3.93 -2.85
C ALA A 112 -1.75 5.22 -2.59
N ASP A 113 -1.16 5.35 -1.41
CA ASP A 113 -0.54 6.58 -0.92
C ASP A 113 1.00 6.53 -0.86
N HIS A 114 1.60 5.47 -1.42
CA HIS A 114 3.06 5.32 -1.52
C HIS A 114 3.60 5.92 -2.82
N LEU A 115 4.76 6.57 -2.70
CA LEU A 115 5.55 7.02 -3.82
C LEU A 115 6.52 5.91 -4.27
N ILE A 116 6.49 5.59 -5.56
CA ILE A 116 7.46 4.77 -6.27
C ILE A 116 7.62 5.41 -7.64
N ARG A 117 8.81 5.93 -7.95
CA ARG A 117 9.10 6.59 -9.23
C ARG A 117 9.65 5.64 -10.28
N ASP A 118 10.48 4.69 -9.83
CA ASP A 118 11.03 3.66 -10.73
C ASP A 118 9.98 2.57 -11.00
N VAL A 119 9.08 2.88 -11.94
CA VAL A 119 7.99 1.97 -12.36
C VAL A 119 8.55 0.70 -12.99
N ASP A 120 9.63 0.79 -13.76
CA ASP A 120 10.23 -0.37 -14.43
C ASP A 120 10.91 -1.29 -13.42
N GLY A 121 11.61 -0.73 -12.44
CA GLY A 121 12.18 -1.46 -11.31
C GLY A 121 11.10 -2.17 -10.49
N PHE A 122 9.99 -1.47 -10.21
CA PHE A 122 8.85 -2.06 -9.55
C PHE A 122 8.27 -3.25 -10.33
N ARG A 123 7.97 -3.07 -11.62
CA ARG A 123 7.42 -4.14 -12.47
C ARG A 123 8.37 -5.33 -12.61
N ARG A 124 9.67 -5.09 -12.68
CA ARG A 124 10.71 -6.13 -12.69
C ARG A 124 10.68 -6.93 -11.38
N THR A 125 10.72 -6.25 -10.22
CA THR A 125 10.67 -6.89 -8.90
C THR A 125 9.37 -7.67 -8.70
N VAL A 126 8.24 -7.17 -9.20
CA VAL A 126 6.94 -7.89 -9.19
C VAL A 126 7.02 -9.19 -10.00
N ARG A 127 7.63 -9.18 -11.19
CA ARG A 127 7.82 -10.40 -12.00
C ARG A 127 8.70 -11.42 -11.29
N GLU A 128 9.74 -10.97 -10.61
CA GLU A 128 10.67 -11.83 -9.85
C GLU A 128 10.00 -12.42 -8.59
N ALA A 129 9.08 -11.69 -7.95
CA ALA A 129 8.32 -12.16 -6.78
C ALA A 129 7.22 -13.17 -7.15
N TYR A 130 6.67 -13.11 -8.37
CA TYR A 130 5.48 -13.84 -8.79
C TYR A 130 5.59 -15.37 -8.61
N PRO A 131 6.69 -16.04 -8.98
CA PRO A 131 6.79 -17.50 -8.80
C PRO A 131 6.66 -17.93 -7.34
N ALA A 132 7.28 -17.22 -6.40
CA ALA A 132 7.20 -17.56 -4.98
C ALA A 132 5.76 -17.38 -4.44
N ALA A 133 5.05 -16.33 -4.86
CA ALA A 133 3.65 -16.15 -4.51
C ALA A 133 2.77 -17.26 -5.09
N LEU A 134 3.06 -17.70 -6.32
CA LEU A 134 2.38 -18.81 -6.96
C LEU A 134 2.65 -20.16 -6.24
N ASP A 135 3.81 -20.32 -5.64
CA ASP A 135 4.18 -21.49 -4.84
C ASP A 135 3.65 -21.42 -3.38
N GLY A 136 2.88 -20.39 -3.02
CA GLY A 136 2.20 -20.28 -1.74
C GLY A 136 2.92 -19.43 -0.69
N ALA A 137 3.93 -18.67 -1.06
CA ALA A 137 4.50 -17.66 -0.17
C ALA A 137 3.63 -16.41 -0.10
N ILE A 138 3.70 -15.68 1.02
CA ILE A 138 3.28 -14.29 1.14
C ILE A 138 4.54 -13.45 0.98
N VAL A 139 4.72 -12.87 -0.20
CA VAL A 139 5.92 -12.08 -0.52
C VAL A 139 5.66 -10.62 -0.19
N THR A 140 6.52 -10.04 0.66
CA THR A 140 6.58 -8.59 0.86
C THR A 140 7.81 -8.00 0.19
N PHE A 141 7.80 -6.68 -0.06
CA PHE A 141 8.87 -5.95 -0.73
C PHE A 141 9.68 -5.19 0.33
N GLY A 142 10.92 -5.61 0.51
CA GLY A 142 11.81 -5.08 1.53
C GLY A 142 12.64 -3.92 0.99
N VAL A 143 12.52 -2.76 1.61
CA VAL A 143 13.24 -1.53 1.24
C VAL A 143 14.45 -1.36 2.15
N ARG A 144 15.60 -0.93 1.60
CA ARG A 144 16.78 -0.65 2.40
C ARG A 144 16.58 0.61 3.24
N PRO A 145 16.70 0.51 4.58
CA PRO A 145 16.59 1.67 5.45
C PRO A 145 17.70 2.68 5.22
N THR A 146 17.33 3.96 5.23
CA THR A 146 18.28 5.09 5.21
C THR A 146 18.47 5.71 6.58
N HIS A 147 17.53 5.51 7.50
CA HIS A 147 17.54 6.02 8.87
C HIS A 147 16.72 5.10 9.81
N PRO A 148 16.87 5.20 11.15
CA PRO A 148 16.00 4.46 12.05
C PRO A 148 14.61 5.09 12.09
N SER A 149 13.56 4.31 11.75
CA SER A 149 12.18 4.76 11.75
C SER A 149 11.34 3.93 12.71
N THR A 150 10.53 4.57 13.55
CA THR A 150 9.54 3.91 14.41
C THR A 150 8.17 3.80 13.71
N SER A 151 8.06 4.28 12.48
CA SER A 151 6.81 4.29 11.70
C SER A 151 6.67 3.08 10.77
N TYR A 152 7.74 2.30 10.58
CA TYR A 152 7.81 1.19 9.64
C TYR A 152 8.03 -0.14 10.34
N GLY A 153 7.55 -1.22 9.71
CA GLY A 153 7.94 -2.57 10.06
C GLY A 153 9.37 -2.89 9.59
N TYR A 154 10.05 -3.76 10.31
CA TYR A 154 11.39 -4.24 9.96
C TYR A 154 11.39 -5.73 9.70
N ILE A 155 12.13 -6.13 8.66
CA ILE A 155 12.20 -7.51 8.18
C ILE A 155 13.65 -8.00 8.31
N ARG A 156 13.86 -9.07 9.06
CA ARG A 156 15.12 -9.81 9.05
C ARG A 156 15.04 -10.91 8.00
N ARG A 157 15.99 -10.88 7.06
CA ARG A 157 16.12 -11.90 6.04
C ARG A 157 16.67 -13.19 6.64
N GLY A 158 16.05 -14.30 6.32
CA GLY A 158 16.51 -15.65 6.58
C GLY A 158 17.23 -16.25 5.36
N PRO A 159 17.19 -17.57 5.18
CA PRO A 159 17.78 -18.25 4.03
C PRO A 159 17.19 -17.78 2.70
N ALA A 160 18.04 -17.72 1.66
CA ALA A 160 17.59 -17.47 0.29
C ALA A 160 16.61 -18.55 -0.18
N LEU A 161 15.59 -18.14 -0.91
CA LEU A 161 14.63 -19.04 -1.55
C LEU A 161 15.07 -19.36 -2.98
N PRO A 162 14.75 -20.56 -3.49
CA PRO A 162 15.00 -20.91 -4.89
C PRO A 162 14.23 -20.00 -5.86
N GLY A 163 14.80 -19.72 -7.02
CA GLY A 163 14.08 -19.12 -8.16
C GLY A 163 14.20 -17.62 -8.33
N GLY A 164 14.87 -16.88 -7.44
CA GLY A 164 15.04 -15.44 -7.64
C GLY A 164 16.26 -14.83 -6.97
N HIS A 165 16.87 -13.82 -7.61
CA HIS A 165 17.86 -12.97 -6.97
C HIS A 165 17.13 -12.05 -5.98
N GLY A 166 17.62 -11.99 -4.72
CA GLY A 166 17.06 -11.08 -3.70
C GLY A 166 15.78 -11.56 -3.02
N LEU A 167 15.40 -12.84 -3.16
CA LEU A 167 14.25 -13.44 -2.51
C LEU A 167 14.71 -14.32 -1.32
N TYR A 168 14.16 -14.05 -0.14
CA TYR A 168 14.53 -14.71 1.12
C TYR A 168 13.30 -15.11 1.93
N ARG A 169 13.40 -16.14 2.78
CA ARG A 169 12.44 -16.31 3.88
C ARG A 169 12.51 -15.11 4.81
N VAL A 170 11.38 -14.77 5.40
CA VAL A 170 11.36 -13.85 6.54
C VAL A 170 11.71 -14.64 7.79
N GLU A 171 12.79 -14.26 8.46
CA GLU A 171 13.20 -14.86 9.73
C GLU A 171 12.54 -14.17 10.93
N ALA A 172 12.36 -12.86 10.83
CA ALA A 172 11.64 -12.07 11.82
C ALA A 172 10.97 -10.85 11.17
N PHE A 173 9.80 -10.54 11.63
CA PHE A 173 9.03 -9.35 11.26
C PHE A 173 8.67 -8.60 12.55
N VAL A 174 8.95 -7.30 12.62
CA VAL A 174 8.68 -6.46 13.80
C VAL A 174 8.04 -5.17 13.34
N GLU A 175 6.77 -5.00 13.63
CA GLU A 175 6.00 -3.81 13.24
C GLU A 175 6.22 -2.67 14.23
N LYS A 176 6.58 -1.49 13.71
CA LYS A 176 6.72 -0.22 14.44
C LYS A 176 7.47 -0.33 15.78
N PRO A 177 8.74 -0.74 15.77
CA PRO A 177 9.52 -0.89 16.97
C PRO A 177 9.79 0.46 17.67
N ASP A 178 10.26 0.41 18.92
CA ASP A 178 10.84 1.58 19.57
C ASP A 178 12.12 2.03 18.85
N ILE A 179 12.60 3.24 19.17
CA ILE A 179 13.74 3.85 18.49
C ILE A 179 15.05 3.06 18.68
N GLU A 180 15.26 2.45 19.84
CA GLU A 180 16.47 1.66 20.13
C GLU A 180 16.46 0.36 19.33
N THR A 181 15.31 -0.27 19.21
CA THR A 181 15.11 -1.46 18.37
C THR A 181 15.24 -1.10 16.89
N ALA A 182 14.70 0.05 16.44
CA ALA A 182 14.87 0.53 15.07
C ALA A 182 16.34 0.77 14.70
N ARG A 183 17.14 1.36 15.62
CA ARG A 183 18.59 1.52 15.43
C ARG A 183 19.32 0.19 15.31
N ARG A 184 18.95 -0.81 16.13
CA ARG A 184 19.52 -2.17 16.04
C ARG A 184 19.19 -2.82 14.71
N HIS A 185 17.96 -2.69 14.22
CA HIS A 185 17.56 -3.22 12.92
C HIS A 185 18.34 -2.57 11.78
N LEU A 186 18.49 -1.24 11.80
CA LEU A 186 19.29 -0.51 10.81
C LEU A 186 20.73 -1.00 10.78
N SER A 187 21.38 -1.10 11.94
CA SER A 187 22.77 -1.56 12.07
C SER A 187 22.96 -3.02 11.64
N ALA A 188 21.93 -3.85 11.81
CA ALA A 188 21.92 -5.26 11.38
C ALA A 188 21.63 -5.46 9.87
N GLY A 189 21.36 -4.38 9.13
CA GLY A 189 21.04 -4.45 7.70
C GLY A 189 19.67 -5.07 7.40
N ASN A 190 18.74 -5.01 8.35
CA ASN A 190 17.36 -5.43 8.15
C ASN A 190 16.62 -4.45 7.24
N LEU A 191 15.61 -4.94 6.51
CA LEU A 191 14.85 -4.15 5.56
C LEU A 191 13.63 -3.50 6.21
N TRP A 192 13.17 -2.36 5.69
CA TRP A 192 11.82 -1.87 5.96
C TRP A 192 10.78 -2.70 5.21
N ASN A 193 9.64 -2.93 5.83
CA ASN A 193 8.46 -3.44 5.16
C ASN A 193 7.79 -2.30 4.38
N SER A 194 7.63 -2.47 3.07
CA SER A 194 6.93 -1.48 2.24
C SER A 194 5.40 -1.50 2.44
N GLY A 195 4.85 -2.51 3.14
CA GLY A 195 3.40 -2.69 3.27
C GLY A 195 2.70 -3.11 1.98
N ASN A 196 3.46 -3.55 0.98
CA ASN A 196 2.93 -4.17 -0.23
C ASN A 196 3.12 -5.69 -0.13
N PHE A 197 2.11 -6.47 -0.56
CA PHE A 197 2.13 -7.92 -0.43
C PHE A 197 1.71 -8.60 -1.72
N MET A 198 2.37 -9.72 -2.07
CA MET A 198 1.96 -10.57 -3.18
C MET A 198 1.71 -11.98 -2.67
N MET A 199 0.55 -12.56 -2.99
CA MET A 199 0.13 -13.88 -2.50
C MET A 199 -1.06 -14.40 -3.30
N ARG A 200 -1.28 -15.72 -3.29
CA ARG A 200 -2.54 -16.29 -3.78
C ARG A 200 -3.71 -15.96 -2.87
N ALA A 201 -4.89 -15.78 -3.45
CA ALA A 201 -6.12 -15.52 -2.69
C ALA A 201 -6.46 -16.68 -1.72
N SER A 202 -6.23 -17.94 -2.13
CA SER A 202 -6.38 -19.13 -1.29
C SER A 202 -5.46 -19.09 -0.06
N VAL A 203 -4.18 -18.75 -0.25
CA VAL A 203 -3.20 -18.62 0.82
C VAL A 203 -3.58 -17.51 1.80
N ALA A 204 -3.95 -16.33 1.27
CA ALA A 204 -4.40 -15.23 2.11
C ALA A 204 -5.64 -15.59 2.94
N ARG A 205 -6.59 -16.35 2.35
CA ARG A 205 -7.79 -16.84 3.04
C ARG A 205 -7.45 -17.82 4.16
N GLU A 206 -6.51 -18.75 3.95
CA GLU A 206 -6.03 -19.69 4.95
C GLU A 206 -5.41 -18.92 6.14
N GLU A 207 -4.45 -18.04 5.88
CA GLU A 207 -3.76 -17.25 6.90
C GLU A 207 -4.72 -16.33 7.70
N LEU A 208 -5.71 -15.73 7.01
CA LEU A 208 -6.76 -14.97 7.68
C LEU A 208 -7.67 -15.87 8.53
N SER A 209 -7.93 -17.12 8.11
CA SER A 209 -8.72 -18.08 8.90
C SER A 209 -7.97 -18.49 10.17
N GLU A 210 -6.65 -18.53 10.16
CA GLU A 210 -5.81 -18.85 11.31
C GLU A 210 -5.57 -17.65 12.23
N GLY A 211 -5.22 -16.50 11.65
CA GLY A 211 -4.79 -15.30 12.39
C GLY A 211 -5.92 -14.33 12.76
N ALA A 212 -7.04 -14.36 12.03
CA ALA A 212 -8.12 -13.38 12.13
C ALA A 212 -9.50 -13.94 11.73
N ALA A 213 -9.84 -15.15 12.18
CA ALA A 213 -11.09 -15.83 11.83
C ALA A 213 -12.34 -14.98 12.13
N ASP A 214 -12.33 -14.25 13.25
CA ASP A 214 -13.39 -13.32 13.65
C ASP A 214 -13.63 -12.22 12.60
N ILE A 215 -12.55 -11.66 12.06
CA ILE A 215 -12.61 -10.62 11.02
C ILE A 215 -13.10 -11.24 9.70
N LEU A 216 -12.54 -12.38 9.32
CA LEU A 216 -12.90 -13.04 8.05
C LEU A 216 -14.39 -13.41 8.00
N GLU A 217 -14.97 -13.86 9.11
CA GLU A 217 -16.39 -14.18 9.21
C GLU A 217 -17.28 -12.93 9.01
N VAL A 218 -16.90 -11.80 9.64
CA VAL A 218 -17.59 -10.51 9.45
C VAL A 218 -17.51 -10.06 7.99
N VAL A 219 -16.33 -10.16 7.38
CA VAL A 219 -16.07 -9.78 5.99
C VAL A 219 -16.90 -10.64 5.03
N ARG A 220 -16.92 -11.95 5.19
CA ARG A 220 -17.73 -12.88 4.36
C ARG A 220 -19.20 -12.52 4.36
N ARG A 221 -19.77 -12.26 5.55
CA ARG A 221 -21.16 -11.82 5.67
C ARG A 221 -21.40 -10.48 4.99
N ALA A 222 -20.48 -9.54 5.14
CA ALA A 222 -20.59 -8.21 4.52
C ALA A 222 -20.51 -8.27 2.98
N ILE A 223 -19.68 -9.15 2.42
CA ILE A 223 -19.59 -9.40 0.96
C ILE A 223 -20.84 -10.10 0.45
N ALA A 224 -21.32 -11.14 1.12
CA ALA A 224 -22.52 -11.86 0.71
C ALA A 224 -23.77 -10.97 0.65
N ALA A 225 -23.80 -9.90 1.44
CA ALA A 225 -24.88 -8.90 1.48
C ALA A 225 -24.48 -7.56 0.82
N ALA A 226 -23.42 -7.54 0.02
CA ALA A 226 -22.95 -6.34 -0.69
C ALA A 226 -23.99 -5.85 -1.70
N ARG A 227 -24.04 -4.54 -1.90
CA ARG A 227 -24.93 -3.89 -2.86
C ARG A 227 -24.13 -3.28 -4.00
N PHE A 228 -24.56 -3.52 -5.22
CA PHE A 228 -24.02 -2.82 -6.37
C PHE A 228 -24.67 -1.44 -6.50
N MET A 229 -23.84 -0.44 -6.75
CA MET A 229 -24.24 0.94 -7.00
C MET A 229 -24.37 1.19 -8.51
N ASP A 230 -25.02 2.28 -8.90
CA ASP A 230 -25.29 2.63 -10.32
C ASP A 230 -24.02 2.76 -11.16
N ASN A 231 -22.87 3.11 -10.53
CA ASN A 231 -21.56 3.20 -11.18
C ASN A 231 -20.77 1.88 -11.20
N GLY A 232 -21.41 0.76 -10.84
CA GLY A 232 -20.78 -0.56 -10.80
C GLY A 232 -19.92 -0.85 -9.56
N ALA A 233 -19.78 0.12 -8.65
CA ALA A 233 -19.07 -0.09 -7.38
C ALA A 233 -19.86 -1.05 -6.46
N ALA A 234 -19.16 -1.93 -5.75
CA ALA A 234 -19.76 -2.80 -4.74
C ALA A 234 -19.58 -2.17 -3.35
N LEU A 235 -20.69 -1.90 -2.66
CA LEU A 235 -20.68 -1.43 -1.27
C LEU A 235 -20.91 -2.61 -0.32
N LEU A 236 -19.94 -2.87 0.55
CA LEU A 236 -20.05 -3.87 1.62
C LEU A 236 -21.17 -3.50 2.58
N ALA A 237 -21.84 -4.52 3.11
CA ALA A 237 -22.93 -4.30 4.07
C ALA A 237 -22.41 -3.68 5.37
N ASP A 238 -23.29 -2.95 6.06
CA ASP A 238 -22.95 -2.22 7.29
C ASP A 238 -22.41 -3.11 8.43
N GLY A 239 -22.71 -4.42 8.41
CA GLY A 239 -22.11 -5.39 9.32
C GLY A 239 -20.59 -5.43 9.30
N PHE A 240 -19.95 -4.97 8.23
CA PHE A 240 -18.49 -4.81 8.11
C PHE A 240 -17.89 -3.94 9.24
N ARG A 241 -18.64 -2.96 9.76
CA ARG A 241 -18.24 -2.08 10.87
C ARG A 241 -17.91 -2.85 12.15
N GLY A 242 -18.42 -4.08 12.29
CA GLY A 242 -18.15 -4.97 13.42
C GLY A 242 -16.79 -5.68 13.34
N ALA A 243 -16.03 -5.53 12.27
CA ALA A 243 -14.70 -6.11 12.18
C ALA A 243 -13.74 -5.48 13.20
N ARG A 244 -13.00 -6.35 13.91
CA ARG A 244 -11.94 -5.91 14.83
C ARG A 244 -10.85 -5.18 14.03
N ARG A 245 -10.40 -4.05 14.57
CA ARG A 245 -9.37 -3.22 13.94
C ARG A 245 -7.99 -3.75 14.28
N ILE A 246 -7.30 -4.25 13.29
CA ILE A 246 -5.92 -4.73 13.36
C ILE A 246 -5.30 -4.67 11.96
N SER A 247 -4.01 -4.34 11.86
CA SER A 247 -3.32 -4.37 10.57
C SER A 247 -3.03 -5.81 10.13
N PHE A 248 -2.91 -6.02 8.82
CA PHE A 248 -2.53 -7.29 8.23
C PHE A 248 -1.13 -7.72 8.69
N ASP A 249 -0.25 -6.75 8.94
CA ASP A 249 1.08 -6.98 9.48
C ASP A 249 1.02 -7.70 10.83
N HIS A 250 0.22 -7.20 11.76
CA HIS A 250 0.05 -7.82 13.09
C HIS A 250 -0.79 -9.11 13.06
N ALA A 251 -1.82 -9.16 12.22
CA ALA A 251 -2.72 -10.31 12.18
C ALA A 251 -2.08 -11.53 11.50
N VAL A 252 -1.27 -11.28 10.45
CA VAL A 252 -0.73 -12.32 9.57
C VAL A 252 0.80 -12.29 9.55
N MET A 253 1.42 -11.17 9.14
CA MET A 253 2.85 -11.15 8.80
C MET A 253 3.78 -11.45 9.98
N GLU A 254 3.44 -11.08 11.19
CA GLU A 254 4.22 -11.40 12.39
C GLU A 254 4.14 -12.88 12.81
N ARG A 255 3.23 -13.67 12.23
CA ARG A 255 2.91 -15.03 12.70
C ARG A 255 3.07 -16.11 11.62
N THR A 256 2.88 -15.74 10.36
CA THR A 256 2.90 -16.71 9.26
C THR A 256 4.28 -17.33 9.04
N ALA A 257 4.31 -18.63 8.83
CA ALA A 257 5.51 -19.34 8.38
C ALA A 257 5.77 -19.22 6.85
N ARG A 258 4.81 -18.61 6.11
CA ARG A 258 4.86 -18.48 4.65
C ARG A 258 5.45 -17.13 4.19
N ALA A 259 5.88 -16.27 5.14
CA ALA A 259 6.43 -14.98 4.78
C ALA A 259 7.74 -15.11 4.02
N ALA A 260 7.81 -14.43 2.88
CA ALA A 260 9.03 -14.21 2.11
C ALA A 260 9.21 -12.71 1.87
N VAL A 261 10.46 -12.29 1.68
CA VAL A 261 10.79 -10.91 1.32
C VAL A 261 11.66 -10.90 0.07
N ILE A 262 11.32 -10.01 -0.86
CA ILE A 262 12.17 -9.69 -2.00
C ILE A 262 12.77 -8.31 -1.79
N ASP A 263 14.08 -8.16 -2.07
CA ASP A 263 14.72 -6.84 -2.03
C ASP A 263 14.04 -5.93 -3.07
N ALA A 264 13.52 -4.78 -2.65
CA ALA A 264 12.89 -3.81 -3.55
C ALA A 264 13.94 -3.24 -4.51
N GLY A 265 13.79 -3.53 -5.79
CA GLY A 265 14.63 -3.00 -6.87
C GLY A 265 14.17 -1.63 -7.37
N PHE A 266 13.50 -0.85 -6.51
CA PHE A 266 12.90 0.45 -6.82
C PHE A 266 12.96 1.38 -5.60
N ASP A 267 12.81 2.69 -5.85
CA ASP A 267 12.67 3.70 -4.80
C ASP A 267 11.29 3.60 -4.12
N TRP A 268 11.23 3.96 -2.85
CA TRP A 268 9.99 3.91 -2.09
C TRP A 268 9.95 4.95 -0.97
N SER A 269 8.79 5.57 -0.79
CA SER A 269 8.46 6.39 0.38
C SER A 269 6.97 6.24 0.71
N ASP A 270 6.65 6.16 2.01
CA ASP A 270 5.26 6.21 2.45
C ASP A 270 4.67 7.63 2.45
N LEU A 271 5.49 8.67 2.20
CA LEU A 271 5.08 10.09 2.30
C LEU A 271 4.26 10.38 3.57
N GLY A 272 4.60 9.72 4.69
CA GLY A 272 3.79 9.73 5.90
C GLY A 272 3.88 11.00 6.74
N THR A 273 4.88 11.83 6.51
CA THR A 273 5.16 13.08 7.22
C THR A 273 5.63 14.16 6.25
N TRP A 274 5.59 15.42 6.68
CA TRP A 274 6.15 16.54 5.90
C TRP A 274 7.67 16.39 5.66
N GLY A 275 8.38 15.78 6.61
CA GLY A 275 9.79 15.42 6.43
C GLY A 275 9.99 14.43 5.29
N ALA A 276 9.18 13.37 5.22
CA ALA A 276 9.24 12.39 4.13
C ALA A 276 8.85 13.02 2.76
N VAL A 277 7.91 13.96 2.74
CA VAL A 277 7.57 14.74 1.54
C VAL A 277 8.76 15.58 1.09
N TRP A 278 9.42 16.28 2.02
CA TRP A 278 10.62 17.06 1.72
C TRP A 278 11.78 16.17 1.24
N GLU A 279 12.02 15.03 1.89
CA GLU A 279 13.05 14.07 1.47
C GLU A 279 12.83 13.57 0.05
N ALA A 280 11.57 13.30 -0.30
CA ALA A 280 11.18 12.80 -1.60
C ALA A 280 11.11 13.90 -2.69
N ALA A 281 11.01 15.18 -2.34
CA ALA A 281 10.91 16.27 -3.30
C ALA A 281 12.25 16.57 -3.99
N ASP A 282 12.20 17.08 -5.22
CA ASP A 282 13.36 17.64 -5.90
C ASP A 282 13.78 18.93 -5.20
N LYS A 283 15.09 19.09 -4.96
CA LYS A 283 15.66 20.18 -4.16
C LYS A 283 16.63 21.02 -4.97
N ASP A 284 16.66 22.33 -4.65
CA ASP A 284 17.70 23.22 -5.13
C ASP A 284 19.05 22.97 -4.42
N GLU A 285 20.08 23.76 -4.78
CA GLU A 285 21.43 23.68 -4.19
C GLU A 285 21.46 23.99 -2.68
N HIS A 286 20.44 24.67 -2.16
CA HIS A 286 20.27 25.00 -0.75
C HIS A 286 19.32 24.04 -0.02
N GLN A 287 19.01 22.88 -0.63
CA GLN A 287 18.12 21.87 -0.09
C GLN A 287 16.67 22.37 0.13
N ASN A 288 16.22 23.37 -0.62
CA ASN A 288 14.83 23.77 -0.61
C ASN A 288 14.05 23.04 -1.70
N ALA A 289 12.86 22.60 -1.37
CA ALA A 289 11.86 22.07 -2.29
C ALA A 289 10.69 23.07 -2.39
N THR A 290 10.38 23.51 -3.59
CA THR A 290 9.31 24.51 -3.79
C THR A 290 8.27 24.02 -4.78
N GLN A 291 7.02 24.34 -4.51
CA GLN A 291 5.89 24.07 -5.40
C GLN A 291 5.04 25.34 -5.56
N GLY A 292 4.72 25.71 -6.80
CA GLY A 292 3.96 26.92 -7.09
C GLY A 292 4.80 28.19 -7.13
N ARG A 293 4.20 29.33 -6.84
CA ARG A 293 4.86 30.65 -6.93
C ARG A 293 5.54 30.99 -5.60
N VAL A 294 6.84 30.68 -5.50
CA VAL A 294 7.63 30.86 -4.26
C VAL A 294 8.85 31.70 -4.55
N THR A 295 9.19 32.66 -3.69
CA THR A 295 10.44 33.40 -3.68
C THR A 295 11.18 33.10 -2.37
N LEU A 296 12.39 32.58 -2.46
CA LEU A 296 13.22 32.25 -1.31
C LEU A 296 14.30 33.32 -1.11
N VAL A 297 14.43 33.82 0.12
CA VAL A 297 15.47 34.80 0.50
C VAL A 297 16.21 34.25 1.73
N SER A 298 17.52 33.98 1.59
CA SER A 298 18.37 33.45 2.65
C SER A 298 17.80 32.20 3.34
N ALA A 299 17.17 31.29 2.55
CA ALA A 299 16.47 30.12 3.03
C ALA A 299 17.19 28.83 2.62
N SER A 300 17.21 27.83 3.51
CA SER A 300 17.76 26.51 3.24
C SER A 300 17.00 25.41 3.97
N GLY A 301 16.92 24.22 3.38
CA GLY A 301 16.29 23.03 3.99
C GLY A 301 14.77 23.13 4.16
N ASN A 302 14.08 23.88 3.31
CA ASN A 302 12.63 24.10 3.44
C ASN A 302 11.84 23.29 2.41
N TYR A 303 10.60 22.97 2.78
CA TYR A 303 9.54 22.62 1.84
C TYR A 303 8.49 23.74 1.85
N VAL A 304 8.28 24.37 0.71
CA VAL A 304 7.33 25.47 0.57
C VAL A 304 6.38 25.18 -0.58
N SER A 305 5.09 25.14 -0.30
CA SER A 305 4.06 24.89 -1.31
C SER A 305 3.04 26.03 -1.32
N SER A 306 2.79 26.59 -2.49
CA SER A 306 1.82 27.67 -2.72
C SER A 306 0.73 27.20 -3.69
N ASP A 307 -0.53 27.38 -3.31
CA ASP A 307 -1.69 27.10 -4.14
C ASP A 307 -2.24 28.43 -4.73
N GLY A 308 -1.53 28.95 -5.74
CA GLY A 308 -1.94 30.12 -6.51
C GLY A 308 -1.53 31.49 -5.95
N THR A 309 -1.27 31.61 -4.65
CA THR A 309 -0.75 32.85 -4.04
C THR A 309 0.78 32.85 -4.05
N ALA A 310 1.42 33.99 -4.36
CA ALA A 310 2.87 34.09 -4.23
C ALA A 310 3.28 34.10 -2.74
N ILE A 311 4.25 33.31 -2.37
CA ILE A 311 4.86 33.23 -1.04
C ILE A 311 6.32 33.68 -1.14
#